data_4ecaee74de7b76c255de3ac6d5eeb2a0
#
_entry.id   4ecaee74de7b76c255de3ac6d5eeb2a0
#
_cell.length_a   1.000
_cell.length_b   1.000
_cell.length_c   1.000
_cell.angle_alpha   90.00
_cell.angle_beta   90.00
_cell.angle_gamma   90.00
#
_symmetry.space_group_name_H-M   'P 1'
#
loop_
_entity.id
_entity.type
_entity.pdbx_description
1 polymer ?
#
loop_
_entity_poly.entity_id
_entity_poly.type
_entity_poly.pdbx_seq_one_letter_code
_entity_poly.pdbx_strand_id
1 'polypeptide(L)'
;MKIKNLLTSSLMIIFLQSCAMNAAVTGAQAVYNRHSIKSTLNDHYITMKSERKIYVDTDRFQNTNVSVASFNGVVLITGQVENTAQRLEIEDIVKNIPGASIREIHNAVILSNSASSLTKISDAWITTKIKSKLIAMDDIDPDQIKVITENGVVYLMGIIPHEQAEIAVDIAKMTEGVQSVVKVFSYIQISKV
;
A
#
# COMPACT_ATOMS: atom_id res chain seq x y z
N MET A 1 44.93 36.11 -4.48
CA MET A 1 43.52 35.87 -4.89
C MET A 1 43.30 34.60 -5.72
N LYS A 2 44.34 33.81 -6.07
CA LYS A 2 44.21 32.58 -6.89
C LYS A 2 44.09 31.27 -6.08
N ILE A 3 44.47 31.26 -4.80
CA ILE A 3 44.48 30.04 -3.98
C ILE A 3 43.07 29.70 -3.40
N LYS A 4 42.24 30.72 -3.12
CA LYS A 4 40.87 30.51 -2.62
C LYS A 4 39.96 29.84 -3.66
N ASN A 5 40.13 30.12 -4.93
CA ASN A 5 39.28 29.52 -5.99
C ASN A 5 39.71 28.07 -6.30
N LEU A 6 40.91 27.65 -5.97
CA LEU A 6 41.36 26.26 -6.15
C LEU A 6 40.79 25.35 -5.07
N LEU A 7 40.66 25.83 -3.82
CA LEU A 7 40.10 25.10 -2.70
C LEU A 7 38.58 24.90 -2.83
N THR A 8 37.85 25.90 -3.34
CA THR A 8 36.42 25.80 -3.57
C THR A 8 36.06 24.85 -4.72
N SER A 9 36.87 24.82 -5.78
CA SER A 9 36.72 23.90 -6.91
C SER A 9 37.01 22.45 -6.51
N SER A 10 38.01 22.20 -5.65
CA SER A 10 38.34 20.86 -5.15
C SER A 10 37.28 20.31 -4.21
N LEU A 11 36.63 21.15 -3.38
CA LEU A 11 35.57 20.75 -2.47
C LEU A 11 34.29 20.40 -3.22
N MET A 12 33.97 21.04 -4.34
CA MET A 12 32.78 20.78 -5.15
C MET A 12 32.90 19.46 -5.93
N ILE A 13 34.11 19.02 -6.28
CA ILE A 13 34.34 17.76 -6.99
C ILE A 13 34.13 16.54 -6.05
N ILE A 14 34.40 16.70 -4.74
CA ILE A 14 34.25 15.61 -3.76
C ILE A 14 32.74 15.28 -3.51
N PHE A 15 31.84 16.25 -3.64
CA PHE A 15 30.41 16.03 -3.48
C PHE A 15 29.75 15.31 -4.68
N LEU A 16 30.36 15.30 -5.85
CA LEU A 16 29.84 14.64 -7.06
C LEU A 16 30.21 13.15 -7.16
N GLN A 17 31.09 12.64 -6.31
CA GLN A 17 31.52 11.24 -6.35
C GLN A 17 30.73 10.31 -5.43
N SER A 18 29.80 10.82 -4.62
CA SER A 18 29.02 9.98 -3.69
C SER A 18 27.79 9.28 -4.32
N CYS A 19 27.50 9.48 -5.61
CA CYS A 19 26.37 8.85 -6.30
C CYS A 19 26.75 7.68 -7.22
N ALA A 20 27.99 7.22 -7.25
CA ALA A 20 28.44 6.16 -8.17
C ALA A 20 28.85 4.86 -7.48
N MET A 21 28.27 4.54 -6.32
CA MET A 21 28.48 3.21 -5.72
C MET A 21 27.15 2.46 -5.65
N ASN A 22 27.16 1.30 -6.31
CA ASN A 22 26.21 0.20 -6.33
C ASN A 22 25.20 0.13 -7.48
N ALA A 23 25.70 0.03 -8.70
CA ALA A 23 24.92 -0.50 -9.81
C ALA A 23 25.47 -1.84 -10.31
N ALA A 24 25.79 -2.75 -9.40
CA ALA A 24 25.86 -4.17 -9.72
C ALA A 24 24.58 -4.86 -9.26
N VAL A 25 23.44 -4.35 -9.74
CA VAL A 25 22.18 -5.08 -9.62
C VAL A 25 22.21 -6.19 -10.63
N THR A 26 22.28 -7.43 -10.18
CA THR A 26 22.17 -8.62 -11.04
C THR A 26 20.89 -8.50 -11.89
N GLY A 27 20.92 -9.01 -13.15
CA GLY A 27 19.81 -8.87 -14.10
C GLY A 27 18.43 -9.26 -13.56
N ALA A 28 18.38 -10.20 -12.62
CA ALA A 28 17.16 -10.61 -11.92
C ALA A 28 16.54 -9.48 -11.07
N GLN A 29 17.35 -8.71 -10.34
CA GLN A 29 16.86 -7.57 -9.54
C GLN A 29 16.41 -6.40 -10.40
N ALA A 30 17.07 -6.17 -11.55
CA ALA A 30 16.64 -5.12 -12.48
C ALA A 30 15.29 -5.44 -13.14
N VAL A 31 15.01 -6.72 -13.41
CA VAL A 31 13.70 -7.19 -13.92
C VAL A 31 12.63 -7.07 -12.84
N TYR A 32 12.94 -7.44 -11.61
CA TYR A 32 12.05 -7.31 -10.45
C TYR A 32 11.67 -5.84 -10.19
N ASN A 33 12.66 -4.93 -10.16
CA ASN A 33 12.42 -3.50 -9.94
C ASN A 33 11.59 -2.85 -11.06
N ARG A 34 11.75 -3.28 -12.33
CA ARG A 34 10.92 -2.78 -13.45
C ARG A 34 9.47 -3.25 -13.35
N HIS A 35 9.25 -4.49 -12.92
CA HIS A 35 7.91 -5.00 -12.68
C HIS A 35 7.24 -4.25 -11.52
N SER A 36 7.97 -4.00 -10.44
CA SER A 36 7.52 -3.23 -9.29
C SER A 36 7.08 -1.79 -9.65
N ILE A 37 7.85 -1.06 -10.45
CA ILE A 37 7.50 0.31 -10.89
C ILE A 37 6.21 0.30 -11.70
N LYS A 38 6.05 -0.62 -12.64
CA LYS A 38 4.84 -0.70 -13.46
C LYS A 38 3.61 -1.02 -12.62
N SER A 39 3.72 -1.96 -11.69
CA SER A 39 2.61 -2.32 -10.80
C SER A 39 2.28 -1.17 -9.84
N THR A 40 3.28 -0.48 -9.30
CA THR A 40 3.07 0.68 -8.43
C THR A 40 2.31 1.81 -9.14
N LEU A 41 2.67 2.10 -10.40
CA LEU A 41 1.95 3.11 -11.21
C LEU A 41 0.51 2.69 -11.48
N ASN A 42 0.28 1.41 -11.80
CA ASN A 42 -1.07 0.86 -12.00
C ASN A 42 -1.89 0.94 -10.71
N ASP A 43 -1.32 0.57 -9.56
CA ASP A 43 -1.99 0.62 -8.27
C ASP A 43 -2.38 2.05 -7.87
N HIS A 44 -1.48 3.00 -8.10
CA HIS A 44 -1.78 4.42 -7.88
C HIS A 44 -2.89 4.91 -8.82
N TYR A 45 -2.85 4.52 -10.09
CA TYR A 45 -3.88 4.84 -11.08
C TYR A 45 -5.25 4.28 -10.66
N ILE A 46 -5.32 3.02 -10.24
CA ILE A 46 -6.55 2.39 -9.75
C ILE A 46 -7.12 3.19 -8.57
N THR A 47 -6.30 3.43 -7.54
CA THR A 47 -6.73 4.15 -6.33
C THR A 47 -7.27 5.54 -6.68
N MET A 48 -6.49 6.35 -7.39
CA MET A 48 -6.87 7.72 -7.76
C MET A 48 -8.14 7.77 -8.62
N LYS A 49 -8.27 6.87 -9.60
CA LYS A 49 -9.44 6.85 -10.49
C LYS A 49 -10.69 6.35 -9.78
N SER A 50 -10.54 5.39 -8.87
CA SER A 50 -11.66 4.92 -8.03
C SER A 50 -12.19 6.04 -7.15
N GLU A 51 -11.33 6.71 -6.40
CA GLU A 51 -11.73 7.81 -5.51
C GLU A 51 -12.39 8.95 -6.28
N ARG A 52 -11.82 9.30 -7.42
CA ARG A 52 -12.42 10.34 -8.27
C ARG A 52 -13.83 9.95 -8.75
N LYS A 53 -14.00 8.72 -9.25
CA LYS A 53 -15.31 8.26 -9.73
C LYS A 53 -16.34 8.16 -8.61
N ILE A 54 -15.92 7.79 -7.40
CA ILE A 54 -16.81 7.66 -6.24
C ILE A 54 -17.20 9.03 -5.70
N TYR A 55 -16.27 9.97 -5.55
CA TYR A 55 -16.51 11.21 -4.79
C TYR A 55 -16.56 12.49 -5.62
N VAL A 56 -16.07 12.51 -6.85
CA VAL A 56 -16.02 13.70 -7.69
C VAL A 56 -16.99 13.62 -8.86
N ASP A 57 -17.05 12.46 -9.51
CA ASP A 57 -17.87 12.30 -10.72
C ASP A 57 -19.35 12.00 -10.39
N THR A 58 -19.71 11.81 -9.13
CA THR A 58 -21.09 11.57 -8.68
C THR A 58 -21.35 12.04 -7.25
N ASP A 59 -22.53 12.57 -7.00
CA ASP A 59 -22.98 12.99 -5.66
C ASP A 59 -23.57 11.83 -4.83
N ARG A 60 -23.72 10.65 -5.42
CA ARG A 60 -24.43 9.51 -4.80
C ARG A 60 -23.73 8.91 -3.58
N PHE A 61 -22.44 9.17 -3.41
CA PHE A 61 -21.62 8.60 -2.35
C PHE A 61 -21.10 9.63 -1.35
N GLN A 62 -21.61 10.86 -1.37
CA GLN A 62 -21.13 11.95 -0.49
C GLN A 62 -21.30 11.63 1.00
N ASN A 63 -22.33 10.86 1.37
CA ASN A 63 -22.59 10.45 2.75
C ASN A 63 -21.93 9.11 3.12
N THR A 64 -21.08 8.59 2.26
CA THR A 64 -20.35 7.34 2.51
C THR A 64 -18.92 7.62 2.96
N ASN A 65 -18.29 6.62 3.57
CA ASN A 65 -16.87 6.66 3.87
C ASN A 65 -16.22 5.41 3.25
N VAL A 66 -15.74 5.53 2.01
CA VAL A 66 -15.15 4.43 1.27
C VAL A 66 -13.72 4.78 0.90
N SER A 67 -12.82 3.85 1.12
CA SER A 67 -11.43 3.91 0.70
C SER A 67 -11.11 2.77 -0.25
N VAL A 68 -10.31 3.06 -1.27
CA VAL A 68 -9.82 2.06 -2.22
C VAL A 68 -8.31 1.99 -2.12
N ALA A 69 -7.79 0.80 -1.91
CA ALA A 69 -6.36 0.53 -1.93
C ALA A 69 -6.04 -0.53 -2.98
N SER A 70 -4.93 -0.38 -3.69
CA SER A 70 -4.45 -1.39 -4.63
C SER A 70 -3.01 -1.77 -4.30
N PHE A 71 -2.68 -3.04 -4.48
CA PHE A 71 -1.33 -3.57 -4.37
C PHE A 71 -1.13 -4.71 -5.36
N ASN A 72 -0.24 -4.52 -6.34
CA ASN A 72 0.00 -5.44 -7.46
C ASN A 72 -1.28 -5.86 -8.22
N GLY A 73 -2.23 -4.91 -8.38
CA GLY A 73 -3.51 -5.15 -9.05
C GLY A 73 -4.55 -5.90 -8.22
N VAL A 74 -4.23 -6.28 -6.99
CA VAL A 74 -5.23 -6.71 -6.01
C VAL A 74 -5.82 -5.46 -5.37
N VAL A 75 -7.12 -5.30 -5.44
CA VAL A 75 -7.84 -4.11 -4.95
C VAL A 75 -8.63 -4.46 -3.71
N LEU A 76 -8.47 -3.66 -2.69
CA LEU A 76 -9.25 -3.71 -1.46
C LEU A 76 -10.14 -2.47 -1.39
N ILE A 77 -11.43 -2.67 -1.19
CA ILE A 77 -12.41 -1.62 -0.94
C ILE A 77 -12.87 -1.75 0.51
N THR A 78 -12.66 -0.71 1.31
CA THR A 78 -13.04 -0.69 2.74
C THR A 78 -13.93 0.50 3.04
N GLY A 79 -14.52 0.51 4.22
CA GLY A 79 -15.31 1.63 4.72
C GLY A 79 -16.78 1.32 4.91
N GLN A 80 -17.63 2.35 4.85
CA GLN A 80 -19.05 2.26 5.20
C GLN A 80 -19.92 2.88 4.11
N VAL A 81 -21.05 2.20 3.84
CA VAL A 81 -22.13 2.66 2.97
C VAL A 81 -23.48 2.44 3.64
N GLU A 82 -24.49 3.16 3.19
CA GLU A 82 -25.83 3.09 3.78
C GLU A 82 -26.62 1.82 3.38
N ASN A 83 -26.34 1.28 2.19
CA ASN A 83 -27.10 0.17 1.64
C ASN A 83 -26.30 -0.73 0.70
N THR A 84 -26.87 -1.90 0.42
CA THR A 84 -26.26 -2.93 -0.45
C THR A 84 -26.12 -2.45 -1.89
N ALA A 85 -27.03 -1.62 -2.40
CA ALA A 85 -26.95 -1.11 -3.77
C ALA A 85 -25.68 -0.24 -3.95
N GLN A 86 -25.40 0.66 -3.02
CA GLN A 86 -24.15 1.45 -3.02
C GLN A 86 -22.90 0.57 -2.96
N ARG A 87 -22.91 -0.48 -2.11
CA ARG A 87 -21.79 -1.42 -2.01
C ARG A 87 -21.48 -2.11 -3.34
N LEU A 88 -22.51 -2.58 -4.04
CA LEU A 88 -22.37 -3.25 -5.35
C LEU A 88 -21.96 -2.27 -6.44
N GLU A 89 -22.54 -1.07 -6.43
CA GLU A 89 -22.20 -0.02 -7.40
C GLU A 89 -20.75 0.46 -7.28
N ILE A 90 -20.22 0.61 -6.06
CA ILE A 90 -18.81 0.96 -5.83
C ILE A 90 -17.89 -0.12 -6.39
N GLU A 91 -18.21 -1.39 -6.18
CA GLU A 91 -17.45 -2.50 -6.75
C GLU A 91 -17.45 -2.47 -8.28
N ASP A 92 -18.61 -2.21 -8.88
CA ASP A 92 -18.75 -2.09 -10.34
C ASP A 92 -17.97 -0.89 -10.90
N ILE A 93 -18.00 0.24 -10.22
CA ILE A 93 -17.18 1.42 -10.57
C ILE A 93 -15.70 1.06 -10.60
N VAL A 94 -15.20 0.39 -9.57
CA VAL A 94 -13.79 -0.02 -9.46
C VAL A 94 -13.44 -1.03 -10.54
N LYS A 95 -14.27 -2.04 -10.74
CA LYS A 95 -14.09 -3.10 -11.75
C LYS A 95 -13.97 -2.55 -13.17
N ASN A 96 -14.71 -1.49 -13.48
CA ASN A 96 -14.80 -0.90 -14.80
C ASN A 96 -13.91 0.35 -15.01
N ILE A 97 -12.79 0.47 -14.28
CA ILE A 97 -11.83 1.56 -14.50
C ILE A 97 -11.08 1.32 -15.82
N PRO A 98 -11.23 2.23 -16.81
CA PRO A 98 -10.59 2.05 -18.12
C PRO A 98 -9.07 2.03 -18.02
N GLY A 99 -8.43 1.04 -18.64
CA GLY A 99 -6.98 0.93 -18.70
C GLY A 99 -6.32 0.41 -17.42
N ALA A 100 -7.09 0.11 -16.37
CA ALA A 100 -6.57 -0.51 -15.15
C ALA A 100 -6.33 -2.01 -15.34
N SER A 101 -5.22 -2.50 -14.80
CA SER A 101 -4.95 -3.93 -14.71
C SER A 101 -5.31 -4.43 -13.32
N ILE A 102 -6.57 -4.84 -13.14
CA ILE A 102 -7.10 -5.38 -11.89
C ILE A 102 -7.09 -6.91 -11.97
N ARG A 103 -6.52 -7.55 -10.95
CA ARG A 103 -6.40 -9.01 -10.84
C ARG A 103 -7.50 -9.60 -9.95
N GLU A 104 -7.80 -8.91 -8.86
CA GLU A 104 -8.75 -9.36 -7.86
C GLU A 104 -9.33 -8.16 -7.12
N ILE A 105 -10.58 -8.25 -6.67
CA ILE A 105 -11.24 -7.22 -5.86
C ILE A 105 -11.77 -7.87 -4.59
N HIS A 106 -11.37 -7.31 -3.45
CA HIS A 106 -11.91 -7.64 -2.12
C HIS A 106 -12.78 -6.48 -1.65
N ASN A 107 -14.10 -6.68 -1.69
CA ASN A 107 -15.07 -5.70 -1.21
C ASN A 107 -15.41 -5.97 0.26
N ALA A 108 -14.69 -5.28 1.14
CA ALA A 108 -14.87 -5.34 2.60
C ALA A 108 -15.69 -4.16 3.15
N VAL A 109 -16.45 -3.48 2.31
CA VAL A 109 -17.36 -2.41 2.71
C VAL A 109 -18.48 -2.97 3.58
N ILE A 110 -18.76 -2.32 4.70
CA ILE A 110 -19.86 -2.68 5.62
C ILE A 110 -21.05 -1.71 5.49
N LEU A 111 -22.25 -2.21 5.84
CA LEU A 111 -23.44 -1.38 5.89
C LEU A 111 -23.50 -0.69 7.24
N SER A 112 -23.21 0.60 7.28
CA SER A 112 -23.22 1.40 8.50
C SER A 112 -23.21 2.89 8.14
N ASN A 113 -23.59 3.73 9.10
CA ASN A 113 -23.32 5.17 8.99
C ASN A 113 -21.81 5.43 9.01
N SER A 114 -21.38 6.54 8.42
CA SER A 114 -19.95 6.89 8.30
C SER A 114 -19.21 6.83 9.63
N ALA A 115 -17.97 6.35 9.60
CA ALA A 115 -17.10 6.30 10.77
C ALA A 115 -16.82 7.71 11.33
N SER A 116 -16.66 7.78 12.65
CA SER A 116 -16.28 9.03 13.32
C SER A 116 -14.82 9.43 12.99
N SER A 117 -14.52 10.73 13.11
CA SER A 117 -13.14 11.21 12.95
C SER A 117 -12.18 10.59 13.98
N LEU A 118 -12.65 10.28 15.18
CA LEU A 118 -11.85 9.61 16.22
C LEU A 118 -11.42 8.21 15.80
N THR A 119 -12.30 7.45 15.14
CA THR A 119 -11.97 6.13 14.62
C THR A 119 -10.87 6.21 13.56
N LYS A 120 -10.95 7.19 12.65
CA LYS A 120 -9.90 7.40 11.62
C LYS A 120 -8.53 7.72 12.22
N ILE A 121 -8.46 8.51 13.28
CA ILE A 121 -7.22 8.82 13.99
C ILE A 121 -6.64 7.55 14.64
N SER A 122 -7.49 6.76 15.28
CA SER A 122 -7.09 5.47 15.88
C SER A 122 -6.54 4.50 14.83
N ASP A 123 -7.21 4.36 13.69
CA ASP A 123 -6.80 3.48 12.60
C ASP A 123 -5.45 3.90 11.99
N ALA A 124 -5.23 5.20 11.80
CA ALA A 124 -3.94 5.73 11.33
C ALA A 124 -2.80 5.41 12.30
N TRP A 125 -3.05 5.51 13.61
CA TRP A 125 -2.08 5.18 14.65
C TRP A 125 -1.75 3.67 14.67
N ILE A 126 -2.77 2.79 14.59
CA ILE A 126 -2.59 1.34 14.48
C ILE A 126 -1.75 1.00 13.24
N THR A 127 -2.11 1.54 12.09
CA THR A 127 -1.36 1.36 10.83
C THR A 127 0.11 1.74 11.00
N THR A 128 0.38 2.90 11.60
CA THR A 128 1.75 3.40 11.82
C THR A 128 2.53 2.49 12.74
N LYS A 129 1.93 2.02 13.84
CA LYS A 129 2.58 1.07 14.77
C LYS A 129 2.94 -0.25 14.09
N ILE A 130 2.02 -0.82 13.30
CA ILE A 130 2.27 -2.07 12.59
C ILE A 130 3.41 -1.89 11.59
N LYS A 131 3.36 -0.83 10.76
CA LYS A 131 4.42 -0.54 9.80
C LYS A 131 5.78 -0.37 10.46
N SER A 132 5.86 0.36 11.58
CA SER A 132 7.12 0.54 12.31
C SER A 132 7.68 -0.77 12.83
N LYS A 133 6.84 -1.69 13.29
CA LYS A 133 7.26 -3.02 13.73
C LYS A 133 7.73 -3.89 12.57
N LEU A 134 7.03 -3.85 11.42
CA LEU A 134 7.44 -4.59 10.21
C LEU A 134 8.81 -4.11 9.70
N ILE A 135 9.07 -2.81 9.70
CA ILE A 135 10.37 -2.22 9.30
C ILE A 135 11.51 -2.68 10.23
N ALA A 136 11.21 -2.93 11.50
CA ALA A 136 12.21 -3.37 12.49
C ALA A 136 12.54 -4.88 12.40
N MET A 137 11.88 -5.64 11.52
CA MET A 137 12.11 -7.07 11.31
C MET A 137 13.06 -7.29 10.15
N ASP A 138 14.16 -8.00 10.40
CA ASP A 138 15.16 -8.32 9.34
C ASP A 138 14.65 -9.37 8.35
N ASP A 139 13.70 -10.22 8.78
CA ASP A 139 13.17 -11.34 7.97
C ASP A 139 12.00 -10.96 7.06
N ILE A 140 11.58 -9.70 7.06
CA ILE A 140 10.44 -9.19 6.28
C ILE A 140 10.91 -8.07 5.36
N ASP A 141 10.50 -8.13 4.08
CA ASP A 141 10.55 -6.96 3.20
C ASP A 141 9.28 -6.12 3.40
N PRO A 142 9.38 -4.99 4.13
CA PRO A 142 8.20 -4.17 4.45
C PRO A 142 7.58 -3.53 3.20
N ASP A 143 8.32 -3.37 2.11
CA ASP A 143 7.84 -2.79 0.85
C ASP A 143 6.92 -3.76 0.09
N GLN A 144 6.95 -5.05 0.42
CA GLN A 144 6.07 -6.06 -0.13
C GLN A 144 4.76 -6.20 0.65
N ILE A 145 4.57 -5.44 1.74
CA ILE A 145 3.38 -5.52 2.59
C ILE A 145 2.71 -4.15 2.69
N LYS A 146 1.47 -4.08 2.21
CA LYS A 146 0.61 -2.92 2.41
C LYS A 146 -0.34 -3.17 3.58
N VAL A 147 -0.31 -2.26 4.56
CA VAL A 147 -1.15 -2.29 5.76
C VAL A 147 -2.24 -1.25 5.63
N ILE A 148 -3.49 -1.66 5.74
CA ILE A 148 -4.68 -0.81 5.78
C ILE A 148 -5.42 -1.11 7.07
N THR A 149 -5.85 -0.10 7.80
CA THR A 149 -6.70 -0.25 8.98
C THR A 149 -8.00 0.50 8.76
N GLU A 150 -9.12 -0.16 9.02
CA GLU A 150 -10.45 0.43 8.95
C GLU A 150 -11.29 -0.10 10.13
N ASN A 151 -11.75 0.80 11.02
CA ASN A 151 -12.49 0.49 12.23
C ASN A 151 -11.83 -0.59 13.11
N GLY A 152 -10.51 -0.52 13.30
CA GLY A 152 -9.73 -1.49 14.06
C GLY A 152 -9.50 -2.83 13.36
N VAL A 153 -10.06 -3.04 12.17
CA VAL A 153 -9.77 -4.20 11.32
C VAL A 153 -8.54 -3.90 10.48
N VAL A 154 -7.52 -4.74 10.58
CA VAL A 154 -6.28 -4.61 9.83
C VAL A 154 -6.31 -5.54 8.63
N TYR A 155 -6.16 -4.99 7.44
CA TYR A 155 -6.00 -5.71 6.19
C TYR A 155 -4.53 -5.71 5.80
N LEU A 156 -3.94 -6.90 5.66
CA LEU A 156 -2.57 -7.07 5.21
C LEU A 156 -2.57 -7.57 3.76
N MET A 157 -2.10 -6.74 2.84
CA MET A 157 -2.00 -7.06 1.41
C MET A 157 -0.53 -7.25 1.05
N GLY A 158 -0.24 -8.17 0.13
CA GLY A 158 1.14 -8.38 -0.30
C GLY A 158 1.32 -9.60 -1.19
N ILE A 159 2.50 -9.70 -1.82
CA ILE A 159 2.96 -10.90 -2.53
C ILE A 159 4.21 -11.38 -1.82
N ILE A 160 4.07 -12.28 -0.87
CA ILE A 160 5.12 -12.67 0.07
C ILE A 160 5.12 -14.18 0.35
N PRO A 161 6.24 -14.75 0.83
CA PRO A 161 6.27 -16.10 1.33
C PRO A 161 5.33 -16.31 2.52
N HIS A 162 4.83 -17.54 2.65
CA HIS A 162 3.88 -17.87 3.73
C HIS A 162 4.45 -17.60 5.12
N GLU A 163 5.74 -17.88 5.33
CA GLU A 163 6.43 -17.63 6.61
C GLU A 163 6.41 -16.13 6.98
N GLN A 164 6.71 -15.25 6.02
CA GLN A 164 6.67 -13.80 6.25
C GLN A 164 5.24 -13.29 6.50
N ALA A 165 4.26 -13.90 5.84
CA ALA A 165 2.85 -13.54 6.06
C ALA A 165 2.40 -13.85 7.50
N GLU A 166 2.78 -14.99 8.06
CA GLU A 166 2.44 -15.36 9.43
C GLU A 166 3.09 -14.40 10.44
N ILE A 167 4.36 -14.04 10.25
CA ILE A 167 5.03 -13.04 11.08
C ILE A 167 4.29 -11.68 11.02
N ALA A 168 3.94 -11.22 9.83
CA ALA A 168 3.20 -9.97 9.67
C ALA A 168 1.82 -10.00 10.35
N VAL A 169 1.12 -11.12 10.27
CA VAL A 169 -0.17 -11.34 10.94
C VAL A 169 -0.01 -11.30 12.46
N ASP A 170 1.02 -11.93 13.01
CA ASP A 170 1.25 -11.95 14.46
C ASP A 170 1.62 -10.55 14.98
N ILE A 171 2.46 -9.81 14.24
CA ILE A 171 2.77 -8.41 14.56
C ILE A 171 1.49 -7.57 14.61
N ALA A 172 0.59 -7.74 13.62
CA ALA A 172 -0.66 -7.03 13.58
C ALA A 172 -1.57 -7.39 14.74
N LYS A 173 -1.78 -8.68 15.02
CA LYS A 173 -2.61 -9.18 16.14
C LYS A 173 -2.15 -8.68 17.50
N MET A 174 -0.82 -8.60 17.70
CA MET A 174 -0.20 -8.14 18.96
C MET A 174 -0.15 -6.61 19.08
N THR A 175 -0.68 -5.87 18.09
CA THR A 175 -0.69 -4.41 18.16
C THR A 175 -1.97 -3.95 18.84
N GLU A 176 -1.80 -3.12 19.87
CA GLU A 176 -2.89 -2.54 20.65
C GLU A 176 -3.88 -1.78 19.74
N GLY A 177 -5.18 -1.96 19.97
CA GLY A 177 -6.26 -1.36 19.20
C GLY A 177 -6.72 -2.21 18.02
N VAL A 178 -5.99 -3.26 17.64
CA VAL A 178 -6.39 -4.18 16.57
C VAL A 178 -7.50 -5.10 17.09
N GLN A 179 -8.64 -5.10 16.38
CA GLN A 179 -9.79 -5.96 16.67
C GLN A 179 -9.72 -7.28 15.90
N SER A 180 -9.30 -7.22 14.64
CA SER A 180 -9.13 -8.40 13.80
C SER A 180 -8.13 -8.13 12.66
N VAL A 181 -7.60 -9.22 12.07
CA VAL A 181 -6.65 -9.17 10.95
C VAL A 181 -7.20 -9.99 9.80
N VAL A 182 -7.28 -9.38 8.63
CA VAL A 182 -7.71 -9.99 7.37
C VAL A 182 -6.50 -10.13 6.44
N LYS A 183 -6.24 -11.35 5.99
CA LYS A 183 -5.15 -11.68 5.07
C LYS A 183 -5.64 -11.48 3.63
N VAL A 184 -4.98 -10.60 2.88
CA VAL A 184 -5.19 -10.35 1.45
C VAL A 184 -3.87 -10.59 0.72
N PHE A 185 -3.21 -11.71 1.04
CA PHE A 185 -1.93 -12.08 0.48
C PHE A 185 -2.06 -12.98 -0.74
N SER A 186 -1.17 -12.76 -1.72
CA SER A 186 -0.80 -13.76 -2.72
C SER A 186 0.52 -14.38 -2.27
N TYR A 187 0.59 -15.72 -2.20
CA TYR A 187 1.78 -16.41 -1.71
C TYR A 187 2.73 -16.77 -2.84
N ILE A 188 4.03 -16.59 -2.58
CA ILE A 188 5.11 -17.08 -3.44
C ILE A 188 5.89 -18.18 -2.74
N GLN A 189 6.41 -19.12 -3.52
CA GLN A 189 7.36 -20.12 -3.04
C GLN A 189 8.77 -19.63 -3.35
N ILE A 190 9.60 -19.49 -2.32
CA ILE A 190 11.03 -19.28 -2.52
C ILE A 190 11.65 -20.65 -2.73
N SER A 191 12.02 -21.01 -3.98
CA SER A 191 12.85 -22.16 -4.22
C SER A 191 14.21 -21.90 -3.59
N LYS A 192 14.54 -22.63 -2.52
CA LYS A 192 15.92 -22.67 -2.00
C LYS A 192 16.77 -23.33 -3.11
N VAL A 193 17.62 -22.53 -3.75
CA VAL A 193 18.67 -23.01 -4.68
C VAL A 193 19.83 -23.54 -3.87
#